data_3594dfadf2ad294c2a292b11a96f4792
#
_entry.id   3594dfadf2ad294c2a292b11a96f4792
#
_cell.length_a   1.000
_cell.length_b   1.000
_cell.length_c   1.000
_cell.angle_alpha   90.00
_cell.angle_beta   90.00
_cell.angle_gamma   90.00
#
_symmetry.space_group_name_H-M   'P 1'
#
loop_
_entity.id
_entity.type
_entity.pdbx_description
1 polymer ?
#
loop_
_entity_poly.entity_id
_entity_poly.type
_entity_poly.pdbx_seq_one_letter_code
_entity_poly.pdbx_strand_id
1 'polypeptide(L)'
;SRSKIDESLYEDLETALLASDTGYGTTEWLLGQLRERVKRDRIQDAATLKTALIDILTDLLTPLEKPIDVDRASPLVMMIAGVNGAGKTTSIGKLARHLHQIEQSVLLAAGDTFRAAAREQLARWGERNQVHVIANEGGDPAAVAFDAIKAGQARGIDVVMVDTAGRLPTQRHLMDELKKIRRVMGKAMDDAPHEVLLVLDGNTGQNMLAQVQAFDEAVQLTGLIVTKLDGTAKGGAIAALAHTRRDNPLPVYFIGVGEGVEDLQGFSAREFATALLV
;
A
#
# COMPACT_ATOMS: atom_id res chain seq x y z
N SER A 1 19.41 33.00 17.60
CA SER A 1 20.32 33.22 16.46
C SER A 1 19.80 32.44 15.26
N ARG A 2 19.49 33.13 14.19
CA ARG A 2 19.12 32.49 12.93
C ARG A 2 20.37 31.82 12.36
N SER A 3 20.37 30.47 12.28
CA SER A 3 21.46 29.79 11.60
C SER A 3 21.36 30.07 10.10
N LYS A 4 22.48 30.53 9.54
CA LYS A 4 22.57 30.75 8.07
C LYS A 4 22.57 29.43 7.32
N ILE A 5 22.06 29.46 6.11
CA ILE A 5 22.15 28.32 5.19
C ILE A 5 23.58 28.23 4.65
N ASP A 6 24.21 27.08 4.87
CA ASP A 6 25.52 26.73 4.32
C ASP A 6 25.51 25.30 3.80
N GLU A 7 26.61 24.87 3.19
CA GLU A 7 26.73 23.49 2.67
C GLU A 7 26.60 22.43 3.76
N SER A 8 27.03 22.72 4.97
CA SER A 8 26.88 21.83 6.12
C SER A 8 25.42 21.49 6.40
N LEU A 9 24.50 22.45 6.25
CA LEU A 9 23.08 22.25 6.45
C LEU A 9 22.48 21.32 5.36
N TYR A 10 22.89 21.48 4.09
CA TYR A 10 22.48 20.57 3.03
C TYR A 10 23.03 19.16 3.27
N GLU A 11 24.24 19.03 3.73
CA GLU A 11 24.84 17.73 4.08
C GLU A 11 24.06 17.03 5.21
N ASP A 12 23.63 17.80 6.22
CA ASP A 12 22.80 17.27 7.30
C ASP A 12 21.45 16.79 6.79
N LEU A 13 20.82 17.51 5.88
CA LEU A 13 19.57 17.11 5.25
C LEU A 13 19.75 15.86 4.39
N GLU A 14 20.82 15.78 3.62
CA GLU A 14 21.17 14.59 2.83
C GLU A 14 21.32 13.38 3.74
N THR A 15 22.06 13.52 4.83
CA THR A 15 22.26 12.45 5.81
C THR A 15 20.94 11.97 6.39
N ALA A 16 20.06 12.89 6.77
CA ALA A 16 18.75 12.57 7.33
C ALA A 16 17.86 11.82 6.32
N LEU A 17 17.84 12.27 5.08
CA LEU A 17 17.05 11.61 4.01
C LEU A 17 17.59 10.20 3.71
N LEU A 18 18.92 10.05 3.61
CA LEU A 18 19.53 8.73 3.39
C LEU A 18 19.28 7.79 4.57
N ALA A 19 19.33 8.31 5.79
CA ALA A 19 19.02 7.53 7.00
C ALA A 19 17.56 7.06 7.04
N SER A 20 16.64 7.78 6.39
CA SER A 20 15.24 7.40 6.25
C SER A 20 14.99 6.43 5.10
N ASP A 21 16.05 5.98 4.44
CA ASP A 21 16.00 5.09 3.29
C ASP A 21 15.30 5.68 2.04
N THR A 22 15.47 6.99 1.87
CA THR A 22 14.93 7.71 0.69
C THR A 22 15.65 7.31 -0.60
N GLY A 23 16.86 6.79 -0.48
CA GLY A 23 17.70 6.43 -1.62
C GLY A 23 18.45 7.61 -2.19
N TYR A 24 19.59 7.33 -2.84
CA TYR A 24 20.49 8.37 -3.33
C TYR A 24 19.84 9.25 -4.42
N GLY A 25 19.22 8.63 -5.43
CA GLY A 25 18.66 9.37 -6.56
C GLY A 25 17.53 10.32 -6.15
N THR A 26 16.62 9.85 -5.30
CA THR A 26 15.51 10.67 -4.79
C THR A 26 16.02 11.77 -3.89
N THR A 27 16.99 11.46 -3.02
CA THR A 27 17.61 12.45 -2.13
C THR A 27 18.26 13.58 -2.94
N GLU A 28 19.05 13.26 -3.95
CA GLU A 28 19.70 14.26 -4.82
C GLU A 28 18.67 15.10 -5.58
N TRP A 29 17.60 14.49 -6.04
CA TRP A 29 16.51 15.22 -6.71
C TRP A 29 15.85 16.21 -5.75
N LEU A 30 15.52 15.77 -4.53
CA LEU A 30 14.89 16.62 -3.52
C LEU A 30 15.78 17.81 -3.16
N LEU A 31 17.07 17.56 -2.94
CA LEU A 31 18.02 18.62 -2.60
C LEU A 31 18.24 19.59 -3.77
N GLY A 32 18.21 19.08 -4.99
CA GLY A 32 18.26 19.92 -6.19
C GLY A 32 17.07 20.87 -6.28
N GLN A 33 15.86 20.34 -6.05
CA GLN A 33 14.64 21.14 -5.99
C GLN A 33 14.71 22.19 -4.86
N LEU A 34 15.25 21.79 -3.71
CA LEU A 34 15.40 22.69 -2.58
C LEU A 34 16.36 23.84 -2.88
N ARG A 35 17.51 23.57 -3.51
CA ARG A 35 18.48 24.60 -3.91
C ARG A 35 17.86 25.60 -4.89
N GLU A 36 17.07 25.15 -5.83
CA GLU A 36 16.35 26.02 -6.77
C GLU A 36 15.35 26.92 -6.04
N ARG A 37 14.61 26.33 -5.09
CA ARG A 37 13.63 27.09 -4.28
C ARG A 37 14.29 28.13 -3.40
N VAL A 38 15.45 27.82 -2.82
CA VAL A 38 16.23 28.77 -2.02
C VAL A 38 16.61 29.99 -2.84
N LYS A 39 17.05 29.82 -4.08
CA LYS A 39 17.38 30.90 -4.98
C LYS A 39 16.16 31.72 -5.37
N ARG A 40 15.08 31.05 -5.78
CA ARG A 40 13.86 31.70 -6.23
C ARG A 40 13.19 32.54 -5.13
N ASP A 41 13.06 31.96 -3.94
CA ASP A 41 12.32 32.56 -2.83
C ASP A 41 13.23 33.30 -1.84
N ARG A 42 14.54 33.37 -2.12
CA ARG A 42 15.56 34.05 -1.28
C ARG A 42 15.51 33.59 0.17
N ILE A 43 15.45 32.29 0.38
CA ILE A 43 15.42 31.68 1.71
C ILE A 43 16.78 31.88 2.39
N GLN A 44 16.77 32.36 3.63
CA GLN A 44 18.01 32.74 4.34
C GLN A 44 18.23 32.02 5.66
N ASP A 45 17.23 31.30 6.18
CA ASP A 45 17.34 30.64 7.50
C ASP A 45 16.96 29.16 7.42
N ALA A 46 17.48 28.40 8.39
CA ALA A 46 17.30 26.95 8.43
C ALA A 46 15.85 26.51 8.65
N ALA A 47 15.07 27.27 9.42
CA ALA A 47 13.68 26.94 9.69
C ALA A 47 12.83 27.05 8.42
N THR A 48 13.01 28.11 7.64
CA THR A 48 12.33 28.31 6.37
C THR A 48 12.79 27.28 5.33
N LEU A 49 14.06 26.92 5.36
CA LEU A 49 14.61 25.86 4.50
C LEU A 49 13.93 24.52 4.77
N LYS A 50 13.78 24.15 6.03
CA LYS A 50 13.11 22.89 6.42
C LYS A 50 11.65 22.89 5.98
N THR A 51 10.93 23.99 6.17
CA THR A 51 9.56 24.14 5.70
C THR A 51 9.48 23.99 4.18
N ALA A 52 10.41 24.58 3.44
CA ALA A 52 10.48 24.44 1.99
C ALA A 52 10.68 22.97 1.57
N LEU A 53 11.53 22.24 2.26
CA LEU A 53 11.75 20.81 1.98
C LEU A 53 10.49 19.98 2.27
N ILE A 54 9.79 20.26 3.37
CA ILE A 54 8.50 19.62 3.68
C ILE A 54 7.49 19.91 2.57
N ASP A 55 7.44 21.12 2.05
CA ASP A 55 6.54 21.48 0.96
C ASP A 55 6.88 20.72 -0.34
N ILE A 56 8.16 20.59 -0.67
CA ILE A 56 8.62 19.83 -1.83
C ILE A 56 8.25 18.34 -1.69
N LEU A 57 8.50 17.76 -0.52
CA LEU A 57 8.10 16.38 -0.21
C LEU A 57 6.59 16.19 -0.29
N THR A 58 5.82 17.12 0.26
CA THR A 58 4.36 17.06 0.20
C THR A 58 3.88 17.06 -1.24
N ASP A 59 4.40 17.94 -2.08
CA ASP A 59 4.04 17.99 -3.50
C ASP A 59 4.39 16.70 -4.23
N LEU A 60 5.54 16.11 -3.93
CA LEU A 60 5.95 14.82 -4.49
C LEU A 60 4.99 13.70 -4.10
N LEU A 61 4.54 13.69 -2.85
CA LEU A 61 3.71 12.63 -2.27
C LEU A 61 2.21 12.81 -2.53
N THR A 62 1.76 14.00 -2.89
CA THR A 62 0.33 14.31 -3.10
C THR A 62 -0.36 13.35 -4.08
N PRO A 63 0.24 12.93 -5.20
CA PRO A 63 -0.40 11.95 -6.08
C PRO A 63 -0.67 10.59 -5.45
N LEU A 64 -0.02 10.27 -4.33
CA LEU A 64 -0.22 9.02 -3.60
C LEU A 64 -1.40 9.11 -2.62
N GLU A 65 -1.86 10.29 -2.31
CA GLU A 65 -2.98 10.54 -1.41
C GLU A 65 -4.29 10.47 -2.18
N LYS A 66 -4.95 9.32 -2.11
CA LYS A 66 -6.19 9.07 -2.83
C LYS A 66 -7.03 8.05 -2.06
N PRO A 67 -8.32 8.32 -1.80
CA PRO A 67 -9.19 7.32 -1.20
C PRO A 67 -9.60 6.26 -2.20
N ILE A 68 -9.94 5.07 -1.72
CA ILE A 68 -10.59 4.04 -2.55
C ILE A 68 -12.00 4.50 -2.88
N ASP A 69 -12.37 4.46 -4.15
CA ASP A 69 -13.73 4.71 -4.60
C ASP A 69 -14.54 3.41 -4.48
N VAL A 70 -15.26 3.25 -3.37
CA VAL A 70 -16.07 2.06 -3.12
C VAL A 70 -17.34 2.00 -3.94
N ASP A 71 -17.74 3.12 -4.54
CA ASP A 71 -18.96 3.21 -5.36
C ASP A 71 -18.72 2.94 -6.84
N ARG A 72 -17.46 2.73 -7.24
CA ARG A 72 -17.06 2.53 -8.64
C ARG A 72 -17.70 1.31 -9.29
N ALA A 73 -17.97 0.28 -8.52
CA ALA A 73 -18.60 -0.96 -8.99
C ALA A 73 -19.39 -1.61 -7.86
N SER A 74 -20.34 -2.49 -8.21
CA SER A 74 -21.18 -3.21 -7.25
C SER A 74 -21.33 -4.67 -7.70
N PRO A 75 -20.63 -5.60 -7.02
CA PRO A 75 -19.65 -5.39 -5.97
C PRO A 75 -18.35 -4.75 -6.48
N LEU A 76 -17.70 -3.99 -5.64
CA LEU A 76 -16.29 -3.62 -5.87
C LEU A 76 -15.43 -4.84 -5.55
N VAL A 77 -14.65 -5.30 -6.49
CA VAL A 77 -13.83 -6.52 -6.34
C VAL A 77 -12.36 -6.13 -6.18
N MET A 78 -11.78 -6.53 -5.07
CA MET A 78 -10.38 -6.27 -4.74
C MET A 78 -9.58 -7.57 -4.70
N MET A 79 -8.43 -7.56 -5.35
CA MET A 79 -7.42 -8.60 -5.22
C MET A 79 -6.32 -8.08 -4.29
N ILE A 80 -5.99 -8.84 -3.26
CA ILE A 80 -4.99 -8.44 -2.26
C ILE A 80 -3.76 -9.34 -2.39
N ALA A 81 -2.64 -8.73 -2.71
CA ALA A 81 -1.35 -9.42 -2.87
C ALA A 81 -0.35 -8.93 -1.83
N GLY A 82 0.72 -9.67 -1.64
CA GLY A 82 1.80 -9.34 -0.72
C GLY A 82 2.50 -10.58 -0.22
N VAL A 83 3.77 -10.44 0.15
CA VAL A 83 4.57 -11.56 0.67
C VAL A 83 4.15 -11.92 2.09
N ASN A 84 4.42 -13.16 2.51
CA ASN A 84 4.20 -13.59 3.88
C ASN A 84 5.01 -12.72 4.84
N GLY A 85 4.39 -12.32 5.95
CA GLY A 85 5.00 -11.45 6.94
C GLY A 85 4.84 -9.95 6.67
N ALA A 86 4.30 -9.55 5.52
CA ALA A 86 4.02 -8.14 5.24
C ALA A 86 2.84 -7.58 6.04
N GLY A 87 2.05 -8.44 6.68
CA GLY A 87 0.84 -8.04 7.41
C GLY A 87 -0.42 -8.07 6.55
N LYS A 88 -0.43 -8.88 5.52
CA LYS A 88 -1.54 -8.96 4.55
C LYS A 88 -2.86 -9.38 5.21
N THR A 89 -2.86 -10.48 5.97
CA THR A 89 -4.06 -10.97 6.66
C THR A 89 -4.59 -9.95 7.67
N THR A 90 -3.70 -9.34 8.45
CA THR A 90 -4.04 -8.29 9.40
C THR A 90 -4.62 -7.06 8.69
N SER A 91 -4.02 -6.65 7.59
CA SER A 91 -4.50 -5.51 6.80
C SER A 91 -5.88 -5.77 6.20
N ILE A 92 -6.14 -6.97 5.71
CA ILE A 92 -7.45 -7.38 5.20
C ILE A 92 -8.50 -7.25 6.32
N GLY A 93 -8.19 -7.72 7.52
CA GLY A 93 -9.07 -7.60 8.67
C GLY A 93 -9.41 -6.16 9.02
N LYS A 94 -8.39 -5.30 9.08
CA LYS A 94 -8.55 -3.88 9.36
C LYS A 94 -9.35 -3.16 8.26
N LEU A 95 -9.08 -3.49 7.00
CA LEU A 95 -9.79 -2.91 5.87
C LEU A 95 -11.26 -3.33 5.87
N ALA A 96 -11.56 -4.60 6.12
CA ALA A 96 -12.93 -5.09 6.21
C ALA A 96 -13.70 -4.39 7.31
N ARG A 97 -13.07 -4.17 8.47
CA ARG A 97 -13.70 -3.42 9.56
C ARG A 97 -13.94 -1.96 9.19
N HIS A 98 -12.98 -1.32 8.55
CA HIS A 98 -13.15 0.05 8.05
C HIS A 98 -14.33 0.15 7.08
N LEU A 99 -14.44 -0.78 6.14
CA LEU A 99 -15.54 -0.84 5.18
C LEU A 99 -16.90 -1.04 5.90
N HIS A 100 -16.92 -1.91 6.88
CA HIS A 100 -18.13 -2.13 7.68
C HIS A 100 -18.56 -0.87 8.43
N GLN A 101 -17.60 -0.11 8.95
CA GLN A 101 -17.89 1.16 9.65
C GLN A 101 -18.49 2.23 8.72
N ILE A 102 -18.19 2.18 7.44
CA ILE A 102 -18.79 3.06 6.42
C ILE A 102 -19.97 2.39 5.70
N GLU A 103 -20.58 1.41 6.36
CA GLU A 103 -21.81 0.73 5.93
C GLU A 103 -21.67 -0.04 4.61
N GLN A 104 -20.48 -0.57 4.33
CA GLN A 104 -20.24 -1.45 3.20
C GLN A 104 -20.24 -2.91 3.65
N SER A 105 -21.08 -3.75 3.04
CA SER A 105 -21.04 -5.18 3.27
C SER A 105 -19.82 -5.80 2.60
N VAL A 106 -19.21 -6.79 3.26
CA VAL A 106 -17.94 -7.37 2.81
C VAL A 106 -18.03 -8.89 2.75
N LEU A 107 -17.54 -9.45 1.66
CA LEU A 107 -17.32 -10.88 1.50
C LEU A 107 -15.82 -11.11 1.26
N LEU A 108 -15.23 -12.02 2.04
CA LEU A 108 -13.82 -12.39 1.92
C LEU A 108 -13.67 -13.76 1.26
N ALA A 109 -12.81 -13.84 0.27
CA ALA A 109 -12.37 -15.10 -0.30
C ALA A 109 -10.99 -15.44 0.24
N ALA A 110 -10.85 -16.59 0.89
CA ALA A 110 -9.58 -17.09 1.39
C ALA A 110 -8.85 -17.80 0.24
N GLY A 111 -8.23 -17.04 -0.64
CA GLY A 111 -7.51 -17.55 -1.81
C GLY A 111 -6.13 -18.12 -1.50
N ASP A 112 -5.62 -17.94 -0.28
CA ASP A 112 -4.39 -18.58 0.18
C ASP A 112 -4.69 -20.02 0.63
N THR A 113 -5.03 -20.86 -0.31
CA THR A 113 -5.50 -22.25 -0.06
C THR A 113 -4.37 -23.19 0.35
N PHE A 114 -3.11 -22.78 0.19
CA PHE A 114 -1.94 -23.59 0.56
C PHE A 114 -1.59 -23.48 2.04
N ARG A 115 -2.19 -22.51 2.77
CA ARG A 115 -1.92 -22.27 4.18
C ARG A 115 -3.19 -22.52 5.01
N ALA A 116 -3.28 -23.72 5.60
CA ALA A 116 -4.42 -24.09 6.46
C ALA A 116 -4.65 -23.09 7.60
N ALA A 117 -3.56 -22.66 8.25
CA ALA A 117 -3.64 -21.70 9.34
C ALA A 117 -4.21 -20.35 8.90
N ALA A 118 -3.87 -19.89 7.70
CA ALA A 118 -4.41 -18.65 7.15
C ALA A 118 -5.91 -18.74 6.89
N ARG A 119 -6.37 -19.88 6.33
CA ARG A 119 -7.80 -20.13 6.11
C ARG A 119 -8.58 -20.12 7.42
N GLU A 120 -8.10 -20.85 8.43
CA GLU A 120 -8.75 -20.92 9.73
C GLU A 120 -8.78 -19.57 10.43
N GLN A 121 -7.69 -18.83 10.40
CA GLN A 121 -7.60 -17.50 10.98
C GLN A 121 -8.63 -16.57 10.37
N LEU A 122 -8.73 -16.56 9.04
CA LEU A 122 -9.66 -15.71 8.31
C LEU A 122 -11.12 -16.11 8.59
N ALA A 123 -11.42 -17.42 8.65
CA ALA A 123 -12.74 -17.92 8.95
C ALA A 123 -13.20 -17.50 10.37
N ARG A 124 -12.33 -17.67 11.37
CA ARG A 124 -12.60 -17.27 12.75
C ARG A 124 -12.80 -15.76 12.88
N TRP A 125 -11.97 -15.00 12.17
CA TRP A 125 -12.09 -13.55 12.14
C TRP A 125 -13.45 -13.15 11.54
N GLY A 126 -13.87 -13.79 10.45
CA GLY A 126 -15.16 -13.55 9.80
C GLY A 126 -16.34 -13.81 10.73
N GLU A 127 -16.32 -14.91 11.47
CA GLU A 127 -17.36 -15.20 12.46
C GLU A 127 -17.48 -14.11 13.52
N ARG A 128 -16.33 -13.68 14.08
CA ARG A 128 -16.29 -12.65 15.11
C ARG A 128 -16.77 -11.28 14.61
N ASN A 129 -16.56 -10.96 13.35
CA ASN A 129 -16.86 -9.65 12.78
C ASN A 129 -18.08 -9.66 11.87
N GLN A 130 -18.81 -10.77 11.81
CA GLN A 130 -20.00 -10.93 10.97
C GLN A 130 -19.72 -10.66 9.48
N VAL A 131 -18.55 -11.10 9.01
CA VAL A 131 -18.15 -11.03 7.62
C VAL A 131 -18.22 -12.43 7.01
N HIS A 132 -18.86 -12.54 5.86
CA HIS A 132 -18.91 -13.80 5.11
C HIS A 132 -17.52 -14.14 4.59
N VAL A 133 -17.08 -15.38 4.85
CA VAL A 133 -15.80 -15.89 4.36
C VAL A 133 -16.06 -17.13 3.52
N ILE A 134 -15.58 -17.11 2.27
CA ILE A 134 -15.56 -18.27 1.39
C ILE A 134 -14.15 -18.84 1.38
N ALA A 135 -14.04 -20.10 1.77
CA ALA A 135 -12.78 -20.84 1.78
C ALA A 135 -13.06 -22.26 1.27
N ASN A 136 -12.13 -22.80 0.50
CA ASN A 136 -12.21 -24.18 0.02
C ASN A 136 -10.90 -24.89 0.31
N GLU A 137 -10.95 -25.90 1.14
CA GLU A 137 -9.77 -26.67 1.55
C GLU A 137 -9.18 -27.41 0.35
N GLY A 138 -7.91 -27.13 0.06
CA GLY A 138 -7.20 -27.76 -1.06
C GLY A 138 -7.71 -27.38 -2.46
N GLY A 139 -8.60 -26.38 -2.54
CA GLY A 139 -9.16 -25.93 -3.80
C GLY A 139 -8.22 -25.04 -4.61
N ASP A 140 -8.52 -24.89 -5.91
CA ASP A 140 -7.83 -23.95 -6.77
C ASP A 140 -8.15 -22.51 -6.32
N PRO A 141 -7.16 -21.69 -5.99
CA PRO A 141 -7.38 -20.29 -5.59
C PRO A 141 -8.20 -19.48 -6.61
N ALA A 142 -8.01 -19.74 -7.90
CA ALA A 142 -8.76 -19.07 -8.94
C ALA A 142 -10.25 -19.43 -8.88
N ALA A 143 -10.58 -20.69 -8.60
CA ALA A 143 -11.96 -21.13 -8.43
C ALA A 143 -12.62 -20.50 -7.21
N VAL A 144 -11.89 -20.38 -6.10
CA VAL A 144 -12.38 -19.69 -4.88
C VAL A 144 -12.69 -18.23 -5.19
N ALA A 145 -11.81 -17.55 -5.91
CA ALA A 145 -12.02 -16.15 -6.32
C ALA A 145 -13.25 -16.01 -7.23
N PHE A 146 -13.40 -16.89 -8.21
CA PHE A 146 -14.57 -16.91 -9.12
C PHE A 146 -15.86 -17.07 -8.32
N ASP A 147 -15.92 -18.06 -7.43
CA ASP A 147 -17.10 -18.36 -6.63
C ASP A 147 -17.45 -17.20 -5.69
N ALA A 148 -16.45 -16.55 -5.11
CA ALA A 148 -16.65 -15.42 -4.22
C ALA A 148 -17.28 -14.23 -4.97
N ILE A 149 -16.82 -13.93 -6.17
CA ILE A 149 -17.40 -12.86 -6.99
C ILE A 149 -18.85 -13.18 -7.34
N LYS A 150 -19.14 -14.42 -7.77
CA LYS A 150 -20.50 -14.85 -8.08
C LYS A 150 -21.41 -14.80 -6.86
N ALA A 151 -20.93 -15.23 -5.70
CA ALA A 151 -21.69 -15.13 -4.45
C ALA A 151 -21.94 -13.67 -4.05
N GLY A 152 -20.94 -12.81 -4.21
CA GLY A 152 -21.09 -11.38 -3.96
C GLY A 152 -22.14 -10.72 -4.83
N GLN A 153 -22.14 -11.04 -6.12
CA GLN A 153 -23.18 -10.57 -7.06
C GLN A 153 -24.58 -11.07 -6.66
N ALA A 154 -24.71 -12.35 -6.35
CA ALA A 154 -25.98 -12.97 -6.03
C ALA A 154 -26.57 -12.43 -4.71
N ARG A 155 -25.72 -12.07 -3.75
CA ARG A 155 -26.14 -11.61 -2.41
C ARG A 155 -26.20 -10.10 -2.27
N GLY A 156 -25.86 -9.35 -3.30
CA GLY A 156 -25.83 -7.88 -3.24
C GLY A 156 -24.76 -7.34 -2.31
N ILE A 157 -23.61 -8.01 -2.22
CA ILE A 157 -22.47 -7.57 -1.40
C ILE A 157 -21.83 -6.33 -2.02
N ASP A 158 -21.42 -5.38 -1.18
CA ASP A 158 -20.80 -4.14 -1.65
C ASP A 158 -19.34 -4.32 -2.07
N VAL A 159 -18.57 -5.09 -1.29
CA VAL A 159 -17.13 -5.29 -1.54
C VAL A 159 -16.76 -6.77 -1.40
N VAL A 160 -16.14 -7.31 -2.44
CA VAL A 160 -15.55 -8.66 -2.42
C VAL A 160 -14.05 -8.50 -2.37
N MET A 161 -13.40 -9.04 -1.34
CA MET A 161 -11.95 -9.06 -1.20
C MET A 161 -11.43 -10.48 -1.40
N VAL A 162 -10.41 -10.63 -2.23
CA VAL A 162 -9.77 -11.91 -2.50
C VAL A 162 -8.36 -11.87 -1.94
N ASP A 163 -8.12 -12.63 -0.88
CA ASP A 163 -6.77 -12.86 -0.36
C ASP A 163 -6.04 -13.86 -1.24
N THR A 164 -4.76 -13.63 -1.50
CA THR A 164 -3.93 -14.48 -2.34
C THR A 164 -2.75 -15.02 -1.57
N ALA A 165 -2.11 -16.09 -2.08
CA ALA A 165 -0.90 -16.62 -1.49
C ALA A 165 0.21 -15.58 -1.46
N GLY A 166 0.97 -15.53 -0.38
CA GLY A 166 2.15 -14.68 -0.23
C GLY A 166 3.45 -15.41 -0.54
N ARG A 167 3.38 -16.71 -0.79
CA ARG A 167 4.55 -17.56 -1.03
C ARG A 167 4.12 -18.83 -1.74
N LEU A 168 4.87 -19.21 -2.78
CA LEU A 168 4.86 -20.52 -3.42
C LEU A 168 6.33 -20.98 -3.55
N PRO A 169 6.59 -22.20 -4.03
CA PRO A 169 7.96 -22.73 -4.10
C PRO A 169 8.98 -21.81 -4.78
N THR A 170 8.55 -21.06 -5.80
CA THR A 170 9.37 -20.02 -6.42
C THR A 170 8.56 -18.74 -6.62
N GLN A 171 9.27 -17.61 -6.75
CA GLN A 171 8.64 -16.33 -7.08
C GLN A 171 7.89 -16.42 -8.42
N ARG A 172 8.45 -17.12 -9.39
CA ARG A 172 7.80 -17.34 -10.69
C ARG A 172 6.47 -18.07 -10.54
N HIS A 173 6.41 -19.13 -9.73
CA HIS A 173 5.17 -19.85 -9.45
C HIS A 173 4.13 -18.94 -8.80
N LEU A 174 4.56 -18.09 -7.86
CA LEU A 174 3.66 -17.13 -7.23
C LEU A 174 3.09 -16.14 -8.25
N MET A 175 3.93 -15.57 -9.10
CA MET A 175 3.47 -14.60 -10.11
C MET A 175 2.56 -15.23 -11.14
N ASP A 176 2.85 -16.45 -11.58
CA ASP A 176 1.99 -17.19 -12.50
C ASP A 176 0.61 -17.49 -11.88
N GLU A 177 0.58 -17.86 -10.60
CA GLU A 177 -0.66 -18.07 -9.85
C GLU A 177 -1.49 -16.79 -9.76
N LEU A 178 -0.86 -15.67 -9.43
CA LEU A 178 -1.53 -14.38 -9.35
C LEU A 178 -2.12 -13.93 -10.69
N LYS A 179 -1.38 -14.14 -11.77
CA LYS A 179 -1.88 -13.87 -13.15
C LYS A 179 -3.12 -14.71 -13.48
N LYS A 180 -3.11 -15.98 -13.10
CA LYS A 180 -4.23 -16.89 -13.30
C LYS A 180 -5.46 -16.43 -12.52
N ILE A 181 -5.28 -16.10 -11.24
CA ILE A 181 -6.38 -15.61 -10.40
C ILE A 181 -6.99 -14.35 -11.01
N ARG A 182 -6.17 -13.38 -11.38
CA ARG A 182 -6.64 -12.14 -12.01
C ARG A 182 -7.46 -12.41 -13.27
N ARG A 183 -6.96 -13.27 -14.14
CA ARG A 183 -7.66 -13.63 -15.39
C ARG A 183 -9.02 -14.26 -15.12
N VAL A 184 -9.09 -15.18 -14.15
CA VAL A 184 -10.33 -15.87 -13.79
C VAL A 184 -11.33 -14.91 -13.14
N MET A 185 -10.87 -13.96 -12.35
CA MET A 185 -11.71 -12.91 -11.78
C MET A 185 -12.41 -12.11 -12.89
N GLY A 186 -11.68 -11.77 -13.95
CA GLY A 186 -12.24 -11.09 -15.12
C GLY A 186 -13.30 -11.89 -15.87
N LYS A 187 -13.24 -13.22 -15.78
CA LYS A 187 -14.28 -14.09 -16.35
C LYS A 187 -15.52 -14.15 -15.46
N ALA A 188 -15.37 -13.99 -14.15
CA ALA A 188 -16.49 -13.97 -13.22
C ALA A 188 -17.32 -12.69 -13.33
N MET A 189 -16.66 -11.57 -13.57
CA MET A 189 -17.30 -10.27 -13.70
C MET A 189 -16.44 -9.38 -14.60
N ASP A 190 -17.05 -8.74 -15.59
CA ASP A 190 -16.34 -7.81 -16.46
C ASP A 190 -15.69 -6.69 -15.62
N ASP A 191 -14.49 -6.30 -16.00
CA ASP A 191 -13.66 -5.30 -15.31
C ASP A 191 -13.13 -5.69 -13.92
N ALA A 192 -13.48 -6.87 -13.41
CA ALA A 192 -12.88 -7.36 -12.15
C ALA A 192 -11.47 -7.93 -12.41
N PRO A 193 -10.53 -7.77 -11.46
CA PRO A 193 -10.66 -6.98 -10.22
C PRO A 193 -10.61 -5.48 -10.51
N HIS A 194 -11.42 -4.71 -9.78
CA HIS A 194 -11.45 -3.26 -9.90
C HIS A 194 -10.26 -2.62 -9.18
N GLU A 195 -9.80 -3.26 -8.11
CA GLU A 195 -8.60 -2.89 -7.37
C GLU A 195 -7.69 -4.09 -7.21
N VAL A 196 -6.40 -3.86 -7.41
CA VAL A 196 -5.33 -4.83 -7.10
C VAL A 196 -4.38 -4.13 -6.15
N LEU A 197 -4.42 -4.53 -4.88
CA LEU A 197 -3.67 -3.90 -3.81
C LEU A 197 -2.48 -4.76 -3.42
N LEU A 198 -1.34 -4.11 -3.22
CA LEU A 198 -0.15 -4.75 -2.67
C LEU A 198 0.05 -4.28 -1.24
N VAL A 199 0.16 -5.23 -0.31
CA VAL A 199 0.50 -4.96 1.08
C VAL A 199 2.02 -5.06 1.23
N LEU A 200 2.64 -3.97 1.68
CA LEU A 200 4.08 -3.84 1.87
C LEU A 200 4.41 -3.63 3.33
N ASP A 201 5.51 -4.23 3.77
CA ASP A 201 6.11 -4.00 5.08
C ASP A 201 6.98 -2.75 5.03
N GLY A 202 6.63 -1.71 5.77
CA GLY A 202 7.36 -0.45 5.81
C GLY A 202 8.79 -0.57 6.32
N ASN A 203 9.12 -1.66 7.04
CA ASN A 203 10.48 -1.91 7.50
C ASN A 203 11.42 -2.40 6.40
N THR A 204 10.92 -2.77 5.23
CA THR A 204 11.74 -3.29 4.13
C THR A 204 12.46 -2.19 3.34
N GLY A 205 12.10 -0.94 3.56
CA GLY A 205 12.80 0.21 2.95
C GLY A 205 12.84 0.12 1.43
N GLN A 206 14.01 0.29 0.83
CA GLN A 206 14.20 0.27 -0.63
C GLN A 206 13.72 -1.02 -1.29
N ASN A 207 13.64 -2.13 -0.55
CA ASN A 207 13.11 -3.39 -1.09
C ASN A 207 11.62 -3.28 -1.48
N MET A 208 10.89 -2.29 -0.94
CA MET A 208 9.52 -2.02 -1.39
C MET A 208 9.45 -1.73 -2.89
N LEU A 209 10.45 -1.02 -3.44
CA LEU A 209 10.48 -0.67 -4.86
C LEU A 209 10.56 -1.92 -5.75
N ALA A 210 11.39 -2.88 -5.36
CA ALA A 210 11.53 -4.14 -6.07
C ALA A 210 10.24 -4.97 -6.02
N GLN A 211 9.58 -5.02 -4.86
CA GLN A 211 8.30 -5.71 -4.71
C GLN A 211 7.21 -5.07 -5.56
N VAL A 212 7.09 -3.75 -5.53
CA VAL A 212 6.11 -3.02 -6.37
C VAL A 212 6.33 -3.35 -7.84
N GLN A 213 7.56 -3.31 -8.31
CA GLN A 213 7.87 -3.60 -9.71
C GLN A 213 7.48 -5.03 -10.08
N ALA A 214 7.84 -6.02 -9.27
CA ALA A 214 7.56 -7.43 -9.55
C ALA A 214 6.06 -7.73 -9.59
N PHE A 215 5.32 -7.24 -8.59
CA PHE A 215 3.86 -7.45 -8.55
C PHE A 215 3.13 -6.64 -9.62
N ASP A 216 3.58 -5.43 -9.91
CA ASP A 216 2.96 -4.60 -10.95
C ASP A 216 3.12 -5.22 -12.35
N GLU A 217 4.28 -5.78 -12.65
CA GLU A 217 4.49 -6.51 -13.90
C GLU A 217 3.57 -7.73 -14.01
N ALA A 218 3.32 -8.41 -12.90
CA ALA A 218 2.48 -9.62 -12.89
C ALA A 218 1.00 -9.30 -13.00
N VAL A 219 0.49 -8.34 -12.21
CA VAL A 219 -0.95 -8.15 -12.03
C VAL A 219 -1.46 -6.72 -12.18
N GLN A 220 -0.62 -5.78 -12.53
CA GLN A 220 -1.01 -4.37 -12.71
C GLN A 220 -1.67 -3.80 -11.45
N LEU A 221 -0.86 -3.36 -10.52
CA LEU A 221 -1.32 -2.81 -9.25
C LEU A 221 -2.15 -1.53 -9.46
N THR A 222 -3.11 -1.31 -8.58
CA THR A 222 -3.90 -0.07 -8.55
C THR A 222 -3.67 0.74 -7.28
N GLY A 223 -3.13 0.14 -6.24
CA GLY A 223 -2.86 0.83 -4.98
C GLY A 223 -2.03 0.00 -4.01
N LEU A 224 -1.62 0.67 -2.95
CA LEU A 224 -0.73 0.10 -1.93
C LEU A 224 -1.34 0.26 -0.54
N ILE A 225 -1.02 -0.69 0.32
CA ILE A 225 -1.17 -0.60 1.77
C ILE A 225 0.23 -0.79 2.36
N VAL A 226 0.71 0.17 3.11
CA VAL A 226 2.06 0.07 3.73
C VAL A 226 1.89 -0.08 5.23
N THR A 227 2.36 -1.21 5.76
CA THR A 227 2.24 -1.57 7.17
C THR A 227 3.50 -1.23 7.96
N LYS A 228 3.40 -1.31 9.29
CA LYS A 228 4.55 -1.25 10.20
C LYS A 228 5.38 0.04 10.06
N LEU A 229 4.70 1.15 9.84
CA LEU A 229 5.35 2.47 9.75
C LEU A 229 5.60 3.10 11.12
N ASP A 230 4.99 2.57 12.17
CA ASP A 230 5.26 2.99 13.55
C ASP A 230 6.69 2.60 13.94
N GLY A 231 7.46 3.57 14.41
CA GLY A 231 8.83 3.34 14.86
C GLY A 231 9.83 2.97 13.76
N THR A 232 9.45 3.01 12.48
CA THR A 232 10.40 2.74 11.41
C THR A 232 11.16 3.99 11.00
N ALA A 233 12.46 3.84 10.74
CA ALA A 233 13.29 4.87 10.15
C ALA A 233 13.32 4.80 8.59
N LYS A 234 12.52 3.92 7.99
CA LYS A 234 12.63 3.61 6.55
C LYS A 234 11.50 4.15 5.69
N GLY A 235 10.70 5.05 6.23
CA GLY A 235 9.55 5.66 5.53
C GLY A 235 9.92 6.43 4.26
N GLY A 236 11.17 6.87 4.13
CA GLY A 236 11.66 7.55 2.93
C GLY A 236 11.55 6.74 1.64
N ALA A 237 11.45 5.42 1.74
CA ALA A 237 11.22 4.58 0.57
C ALA A 237 9.90 4.88 -0.14
N ILE A 238 8.88 5.39 0.57
CA ILE A 238 7.63 5.85 -0.05
C ILE A 238 7.89 7.08 -0.93
N ALA A 239 8.75 7.99 -0.50
CA ALA A 239 9.17 9.13 -1.31
C ALA A 239 9.92 8.65 -2.57
N ALA A 240 10.75 7.62 -2.43
CA ALA A 240 11.42 7.01 -3.58
C ALA A 240 10.43 6.39 -4.57
N LEU A 241 9.40 5.71 -4.09
CA LEU A 241 8.32 5.18 -4.94
C LEU A 241 7.62 6.32 -5.71
N ALA A 242 7.27 7.40 -5.02
CA ALA A 242 6.64 8.56 -5.64
C ALA A 242 7.53 9.16 -6.73
N HIS A 243 8.82 9.27 -6.47
CA HIS A 243 9.78 9.85 -7.41
C HIS A 243 10.01 8.96 -8.63
N THR A 244 10.26 7.66 -8.42
CA THR A 244 10.55 6.72 -9.52
C THR A 244 9.32 6.44 -10.39
N ARG A 245 8.12 6.61 -9.87
CA ARG A 245 6.87 6.37 -10.58
C ARG A 245 6.07 7.65 -10.81
N ARG A 246 6.72 8.79 -11.00
CA ARG A 246 6.02 10.07 -11.21
C ARG A 246 5.06 10.05 -12.40
N ASP A 247 5.40 9.30 -13.44
CA ASP A 247 4.57 9.21 -14.65
C ASP A 247 3.38 8.26 -14.50
N ASN A 248 3.42 7.37 -13.50
CA ASN A 248 2.37 6.41 -13.20
C ASN A 248 2.31 6.16 -11.69
N PRO A 249 1.86 7.15 -10.91
CA PRO A 249 1.83 7.04 -9.45
C PRO A 249 0.85 5.97 -8.99
N LEU A 250 1.26 5.20 -7.97
CA LEU A 250 0.38 4.26 -7.28
C LEU A 250 -0.10 4.90 -5.98
N PRO A 251 -1.41 5.05 -5.79
CA PRO A 251 -1.94 5.54 -4.53
C PRO A 251 -1.50 4.64 -3.36
N VAL A 252 -1.17 5.26 -2.24
CA VAL A 252 -1.07 4.59 -0.95
C VAL A 252 -2.42 4.81 -0.27
N TYR A 253 -3.30 3.84 -0.36
CA TYR A 253 -4.64 3.99 0.17
C TYR A 253 -4.66 4.05 1.70
N PHE A 254 -3.82 3.22 2.33
CA PHE A 254 -3.75 3.14 3.79
C PHE A 254 -2.32 2.89 4.25
N ILE A 255 -2.04 3.38 5.46
CA ILE A 255 -0.83 3.06 6.20
C ILE A 255 -1.21 2.41 7.53
N GLY A 256 -0.41 1.45 7.97
CA GLY A 256 -0.54 0.80 9.25
C GLY A 256 0.52 1.33 10.21
N VAL A 257 0.08 1.87 11.35
CA VAL A 257 0.95 2.51 12.33
C VAL A 257 0.90 1.84 13.71
N GLY A 258 0.42 0.61 13.77
CA GLY A 258 0.31 -0.17 14.99
C GLY A 258 -0.39 -1.49 14.76
N GLU A 259 -0.70 -2.23 15.83
CA GLU A 259 -1.33 -3.55 15.77
C GLU A 259 -2.84 -3.52 16.03
N GLY A 260 -3.36 -2.43 16.58
CA GLY A 260 -4.80 -2.26 16.84
C GLY A 260 -5.62 -2.15 15.56
N VAL A 261 -6.91 -2.46 15.66
CA VAL A 261 -7.84 -2.41 14.52
C VAL A 261 -7.94 -0.98 13.94
N GLU A 262 -7.78 0.02 14.79
CA GLU A 262 -7.89 1.43 14.42
C GLU A 262 -6.59 2.02 13.87
N ASP A 263 -5.54 1.20 13.76
CA ASP A 263 -4.20 1.64 13.34
C ASP A 263 -4.03 1.71 11.82
N LEU A 264 -5.06 1.38 11.05
CA LEU A 264 -5.08 1.57 9.61
C LEU A 264 -5.66 2.95 9.30
N GLN A 265 -4.84 3.81 8.73
CA GLN A 265 -5.17 5.21 8.44
C GLN A 265 -5.04 5.51 6.96
N GLY A 266 -5.82 6.46 6.46
CA GLY A 266 -5.60 7.03 5.13
C GLY A 266 -4.24 7.72 5.06
N PHE A 267 -3.62 7.70 3.90
CA PHE A 267 -2.34 8.36 3.69
C PHE A 267 -2.53 9.87 3.54
N SER A 268 -1.81 10.66 4.33
CA SER A 268 -1.72 12.11 4.22
C SER A 268 -0.31 12.51 3.80
N ALA A 269 -0.19 13.10 2.61
CA ALA A 269 1.10 13.55 2.09
C ALA A 269 1.78 14.55 3.03
N ARG A 270 1.02 15.53 3.52
CA ARG A 270 1.53 16.56 4.43
C ARG A 270 2.02 15.98 5.75
N GLU A 271 1.21 15.15 6.38
CA GLU A 271 1.58 14.51 7.65
C GLU A 271 2.81 13.62 7.49
N PHE A 272 2.84 12.86 6.42
CA PHE A 272 3.96 11.96 6.15
C PHE A 272 5.26 12.71 5.87
N ALA A 273 5.21 13.76 5.04
CA ALA A 273 6.37 14.59 4.75
C ALA A 273 6.91 15.28 6.02
N THR A 274 6.03 15.78 6.87
CA THR A 274 6.40 16.41 8.14
C THR A 274 7.08 15.40 9.06
N ALA A 275 6.50 14.21 9.19
CA ALA A 275 7.05 13.15 10.07
C ALA A 275 8.43 12.67 9.61
N LEU A 276 8.71 12.68 8.32
CA LEU A 276 9.98 12.22 7.76
C LEU A 276 11.16 13.10 8.18
N LEU A 277 10.91 14.38 8.41
CA LEU A 277 11.94 15.39 8.69
C LEU A 277 11.97 15.88 10.15
N VAL A 278 11.18 15.27 11.01
CA VAL A 278 11.19 15.59 12.46
C VAL A 278 12.27 14.80 13.20
#